data_ea4642dd1bb96440d7643f367a8a27cb
#
_entry.id   ea4642dd1bb96440d7643f367a8a27cb
#
_cell.length_a   1.000
_cell.length_b   1.000
_cell.length_c   1.000
_cell.angle_alpha   90.00
_cell.angle_beta   90.00
_cell.angle_gamma   90.00
#
_symmetry.space_group_name_H-M   'P 1'
#
loop_
_entity.id
_entity.type
_entity.pdbx_description
1 polymer ?
#
loop_
_entity_poly.entity_id
_entity_poly.type
_entity_poly.pdbx_seq_one_letter_code
_entity_poly.pdbx_strand_id
1 'polypeptide(L)'
;EVCIPAADKIPLILRETREWLDIYFSGKRPDFTPALAPEGSEFRKMVWEELLKIPYGCIITYGQIAKQVADRKGILRMSAQAVGGAVGHNPIGIIIPCHRVVGTGGNLTGFGGGIRTKEALLKLEGMDMGRFYIPKKGTAL
;
A
#
# COMPACT_ATOMS: atom_id res chain seq x y z
N GLU A 1 8.27 -30.94 -7.03
CA GLU A 1 7.07 -30.93 -7.86
C GLU A 1 5.95 -30.14 -7.16
N VAL A 2 5.37 -29.16 -7.82
CA VAL A 2 4.31 -28.35 -7.26
C VAL A 2 2.96 -28.93 -7.68
N CYS A 3 2.22 -29.43 -6.69
CA CYS A 3 0.85 -29.86 -6.91
C CYS A 3 -0.07 -28.65 -6.87
N ILE A 4 -0.70 -28.36 -7.99
CA ILE A 4 -1.76 -27.33 -8.04
C ILE A 4 -3.08 -28.01 -7.75
N PRO A 5 -3.76 -27.68 -6.62
CA PRO A 5 -5.04 -28.30 -6.31
C PRO A 5 -6.11 -27.93 -7.36
N ALA A 6 -7.10 -28.77 -7.51
CA ALA A 6 -8.24 -28.47 -8.35
C ALA A 6 -8.95 -27.19 -7.83
N ALA A 7 -9.53 -26.41 -8.74
CA ALA A 7 -10.13 -25.10 -8.38
C ALA A 7 -11.18 -25.20 -7.26
N ASP A 8 -11.94 -26.28 -7.20
CA ASP A 8 -12.95 -26.52 -6.17
C ASP A 8 -12.36 -26.84 -4.78
N LYS A 9 -11.04 -27.19 -4.73
CA LYS A 9 -10.30 -27.46 -3.47
C LYS A 9 -9.52 -26.26 -2.96
N ILE A 10 -9.48 -25.17 -3.72
CA ILE A 10 -8.78 -23.95 -3.30
C ILE A 10 -9.68 -23.21 -2.30
N PRO A 11 -9.16 -22.82 -1.11
CA PRO A 11 -9.93 -22.02 -0.16
C PRO A 11 -10.52 -20.78 -0.79
N LEU A 12 -11.74 -20.41 -0.38
CA LEU A 12 -12.46 -19.24 -0.91
C LEU A 12 -11.61 -17.97 -0.87
N ILE A 13 -10.91 -17.76 0.24
CA ILE A 13 -10.08 -16.55 0.40
C ILE A 13 -8.98 -16.46 -0.66
N LEU A 14 -8.39 -17.56 -1.06
CA LEU A 14 -7.36 -17.57 -2.10
C LEU A 14 -7.95 -17.33 -3.47
N ARG A 15 -9.16 -17.85 -3.73
CA ARG A 15 -9.87 -17.58 -5.00
C ARG A 15 -10.25 -16.11 -5.12
N GLU A 16 -10.77 -15.52 -4.05
CA GLU A 16 -11.12 -14.10 -4.02
C GLU A 16 -9.89 -13.22 -4.20
N THR A 17 -8.78 -13.56 -3.54
CA THR A 17 -7.52 -12.82 -3.66
C THR A 17 -6.99 -12.89 -5.09
N ARG A 18 -7.02 -14.07 -5.70
CA ARG A 18 -6.61 -14.25 -7.09
C ARG A 18 -7.47 -13.42 -8.04
N GLU A 19 -8.79 -13.46 -7.87
CA GLU A 19 -9.72 -12.66 -8.67
C GLU A 19 -9.42 -11.16 -8.52
N TRP A 20 -9.19 -10.71 -7.29
CA TRP A 20 -8.82 -9.32 -7.01
C TRP A 20 -7.55 -8.92 -7.78
N LEU A 21 -6.51 -9.75 -7.70
CA LEU A 21 -5.25 -9.49 -8.38
C LEU A 21 -5.40 -9.52 -9.91
N ASP A 22 -6.19 -10.44 -10.44
CA ASP A 22 -6.44 -10.52 -11.88
C ASP A 22 -7.14 -9.24 -12.39
N ILE A 23 -8.11 -8.73 -11.66
CA ILE A 23 -8.79 -7.48 -11.98
C ILE A 23 -7.81 -6.32 -11.90
N TYR A 24 -7.04 -6.24 -10.81
CA TYR A 24 -6.07 -5.16 -10.59
C TYR A 24 -5.02 -5.11 -11.70
N PHE A 25 -4.41 -6.24 -12.03
CA PHE A 25 -3.37 -6.31 -13.06
C PHE A 25 -3.90 -6.16 -14.47
N SER A 26 -5.21 -6.24 -14.68
CA SER A 26 -5.82 -5.89 -15.96
C SER A 26 -5.96 -4.38 -16.16
N GLY A 27 -5.57 -3.58 -15.18
CA GLY A 27 -5.69 -2.12 -15.23
C GLY A 27 -7.04 -1.60 -14.76
N LYS A 28 -7.82 -2.42 -14.06
CA LYS A 28 -9.14 -2.06 -13.54
C LYS A 28 -9.12 -1.99 -12.02
N ARG A 29 -9.99 -1.15 -11.48
CA ARG A 29 -10.19 -1.05 -10.04
C ARG A 29 -11.08 -2.20 -9.56
N PRO A 30 -10.59 -3.07 -8.65
CA PRO A 30 -11.45 -4.04 -8.01
C PRO A 30 -12.52 -3.34 -7.15
N ASP A 31 -13.74 -3.88 -7.15
CA ASP A 31 -14.87 -3.32 -6.39
C ASP A 31 -15.10 -4.01 -5.05
N PHE A 32 -14.22 -4.89 -4.66
CA PHE A 32 -14.26 -5.61 -3.39
C PHE A 32 -12.87 -5.70 -2.79
N THR A 33 -12.78 -6.05 -1.51
CA THR A 33 -11.52 -6.34 -0.82
C THR A 33 -11.64 -7.69 -0.14
N PRO A 34 -10.72 -8.63 -0.40
CA PRO A 34 -10.71 -9.89 0.33
C PRO A 34 -10.54 -9.66 1.82
N ALA A 35 -11.01 -10.59 2.65
CA ALA A 35 -10.78 -10.50 4.09
C ALA A 35 -9.28 -10.55 4.37
N LEU A 36 -8.79 -9.60 5.18
CA LEU A 36 -7.39 -9.45 5.50
C LEU A 36 -7.17 -9.63 7.00
N ALA A 37 -6.10 -10.32 7.36
CA ALA A 37 -5.70 -10.52 8.75
C ALA A 37 -4.21 -10.26 8.94
N PRO A 38 -3.73 -9.03 8.66
CA PRO A 38 -2.32 -8.71 8.81
C PRO A 38 -1.91 -8.74 10.28
N GLU A 39 -0.79 -9.37 10.57
CA GLU A 39 -0.23 -9.43 11.91
C GLU A 39 0.83 -8.35 12.11
N GLY A 40 0.80 -7.71 13.27
CA GLY A 40 1.75 -6.68 13.63
C GLY A 40 1.35 -5.96 14.89
N SER A 41 2.14 -4.94 15.27
CA SER A 41 1.82 -4.11 16.42
C SER A 41 0.52 -3.33 16.20
N GLU A 42 -0.09 -2.85 17.27
CA GLU A 42 -1.29 -2.02 17.20
C GLU A 42 -1.05 -0.76 16.34
N PHE A 43 0.12 -0.15 16.49
CA PHE A 43 0.50 1.01 15.68
C PHE A 43 0.56 0.65 14.18
N ARG A 44 1.24 -0.43 13.83
CA ARG A 44 1.34 -0.87 12.43
C ARG A 44 -0.03 -1.18 11.84
N LYS A 45 -0.86 -1.90 12.58
CA LYS A 45 -2.24 -2.20 12.14
C LYS A 45 -3.04 -0.93 11.89
N MET A 46 -2.90 0.08 12.75
CA MET A 46 -3.57 1.37 12.59
C MET A 46 -3.13 2.07 11.32
N VAL A 47 -1.83 2.06 11.03
CA VAL A 47 -1.30 2.63 9.78
C VAL A 47 -1.86 1.88 8.58
N TRP A 48 -1.84 0.54 8.60
CA TRP A 48 -2.36 -0.27 7.48
C TRP A 48 -3.86 -0.05 7.24
N GLU A 49 -4.63 0.16 8.28
CA GLU A 49 -6.05 0.54 8.17
C GLU A 49 -6.21 1.88 7.47
N GLU A 50 -5.34 2.85 7.75
CA GLU A 50 -5.36 4.13 7.04
C GLU A 50 -4.96 3.97 5.57
N LEU A 51 -4.02 3.06 5.26
CA LEU A 51 -3.67 2.75 3.87
C LEU A 51 -4.87 2.24 3.07
N LEU A 52 -5.68 1.38 3.68
CA LEU A 52 -6.85 0.79 3.01
C LEU A 52 -7.91 1.84 2.62
N LYS A 53 -7.86 3.02 3.22
CA LYS A 53 -8.78 4.12 2.89
C LYS A 53 -8.33 4.92 1.67
N ILE A 54 -7.10 4.73 1.18
CA ILE A 54 -6.59 5.47 0.02
C ILE A 54 -7.26 4.93 -1.24
N PRO A 55 -8.02 5.76 -1.97
CA PRO A 55 -8.71 5.28 -3.18
C PRO A 55 -7.73 4.89 -4.28
N TYR A 56 -8.17 3.98 -5.13
CA TYR A 56 -7.47 3.61 -6.36
C TYR A 56 -7.20 4.87 -7.21
N GLY A 57 -5.99 4.98 -7.73
CA GLY A 57 -5.59 6.14 -8.53
C GLY A 57 -5.31 7.40 -7.74
N CYS A 58 -5.23 7.31 -6.42
CA CYS A 58 -4.92 8.44 -5.54
C CYS A 58 -3.63 8.18 -4.76
N ILE A 59 -3.03 9.26 -4.27
CA ILE A 59 -1.84 9.19 -3.43
C ILE A 59 -2.06 10.00 -2.16
N ILE A 60 -1.25 9.68 -1.15
CA ILE A 60 -1.20 10.44 0.11
C ILE A 60 0.27 10.51 0.56
N THR A 61 0.63 11.52 1.32
CA THR A 61 1.99 11.63 1.84
C THR A 61 2.12 10.92 3.19
N TYR A 62 3.35 10.54 3.55
CA TYR A 62 3.64 9.98 4.88
C TYR A 62 3.22 10.95 5.99
N GLY A 63 3.43 12.25 5.80
CA GLY A 63 3.02 13.26 6.77
C GLY A 63 1.51 13.33 6.95
N GLN A 64 0.75 13.18 5.89
CA GLN A 64 -0.72 13.16 5.95
C GLN A 64 -1.23 11.92 6.70
N ILE A 65 -0.62 10.76 6.46
CA ILE A 65 -0.96 9.54 7.23
C ILE A 65 -0.60 9.73 8.70
N ALA A 66 0.56 10.31 8.98
CA ALA A 66 0.99 10.59 10.35
C ALA A 66 -0.04 11.46 11.08
N LYS A 67 -0.57 12.47 10.41
CA LYS A 67 -1.62 13.32 10.98
C LYS A 67 -2.90 12.54 11.26
N GLN A 68 -3.34 11.70 10.34
CA GLN A 68 -4.52 10.87 10.52
C GLN A 68 -4.37 9.91 11.70
N VAL A 69 -3.20 9.30 11.85
CA VAL A 69 -2.91 8.39 12.96
C VAL A 69 -2.87 9.16 14.29
N ALA A 70 -2.24 10.33 14.31
CA ALA A 70 -2.18 11.19 15.49
C ALA A 70 -3.60 11.58 15.95
N ASP A 71 -4.45 11.96 15.02
CA ASP A 71 -5.84 12.30 15.29
C ASP A 71 -6.61 11.11 15.89
N ARG A 72 -6.42 9.91 15.33
CA ARG A 72 -7.06 8.69 15.85
C ARG A 72 -6.60 8.34 17.25
N LYS A 73 -5.31 8.57 17.56
CA LYS A 73 -4.73 8.28 18.87
C LYS A 73 -5.01 9.39 19.90
N GLY A 74 -5.54 10.52 19.45
CA GLY A 74 -5.75 11.68 20.32
C GLY A 74 -4.45 12.32 20.79
N ILE A 75 -3.37 12.21 20.01
CA ILE A 75 -2.07 12.81 20.32
C ILE A 75 -1.79 13.97 19.38
N LEU A 76 -0.93 14.88 19.81
CA LEU A 76 -0.65 16.11 19.07
C LEU A 76 0.12 15.86 17.77
N ARG A 77 1.08 14.95 17.80
CA ARG A 77 1.98 14.67 16.67
C ARG A 77 2.30 13.19 16.55
N MET A 78 2.54 12.77 15.31
CA MET A 78 3.09 11.47 14.96
C MET A 78 4.20 11.69 13.94
N SER A 79 5.31 10.99 14.11
CA SER A 79 6.44 11.06 13.20
C SER A 79 6.09 10.44 11.83
N ALA A 80 6.35 11.17 10.76
CA ALA A 80 6.26 10.64 9.39
C ALA A 80 7.23 9.49 9.19
N GLN A 81 8.37 9.52 9.86
CA GLN A 81 9.37 8.47 9.80
C GLN A 81 8.88 7.17 10.46
N ALA A 82 8.19 7.27 11.60
CA ALA A 82 7.57 6.12 12.25
C ALA A 82 6.48 5.50 11.36
N VAL A 83 5.68 6.33 10.71
CA VAL A 83 4.68 5.88 9.72
C VAL A 83 5.37 5.20 8.55
N GLY A 84 6.46 5.77 8.04
CA GLY A 84 7.25 5.17 6.96
C GLY A 84 7.74 3.77 7.30
N GLY A 85 8.19 3.56 8.54
CA GLY A 85 8.57 2.24 9.04
C GLY A 85 7.41 1.26 9.02
N ALA A 86 6.23 1.67 9.48
CA ALA A 86 5.03 0.84 9.47
C ALA A 86 4.57 0.52 8.04
N VAL A 87 4.60 1.49 7.15
CA VAL A 87 4.26 1.30 5.73
C VAL A 87 5.21 0.30 5.09
N GLY A 88 6.52 0.40 5.38
CA GLY A 88 7.54 -0.50 4.85
C GLY A 88 7.43 -1.94 5.37
N HIS A 89 6.75 -2.17 6.49
CA HIS A 89 6.51 -3.50 7.05
C HIS A 89 5.16 -4.09 6.68
N ASN A 90 4.45 -3.47 5.73
CA ASN A 90 3.18 -3.99 5.23
C ASN A 90 3.33 -5.43 4.72
N PRO A 91 2.63 -6.41 5.32
CA PRO A 91 2.78 -7.82 4.92
C PRO A 91 1.93 -8.21 3.71
N ILE A 92 1.02 -7.35 3.27
CA ILE A 92 0.10 -7.66 2.16
C ILE A 92 0.16 -6.52 1.14
N GLY A 93 1.24 -6.50 0.35
CA GLY A 93 1.43 -5.47 -0.67
C GLY A 93 0.31 -5.47 -1.72
N ILE A 94 0.15 -4.36 -2.40
CA ILE A 94 -0.84 -4.10 -3.46
C ILE A 94 -2.26 -3.98 -2.90
N ILE A 95 -2.80 -4.98 -2.21
CA ILE A 95 -4.15 -4.93 -1.63
C ILE A 95 -4.20 -3.89 -0.51
N ILE A 96 -3.22 -3.94 0.42
CA ILE A 96 -2.98 -2.83 1.33
C ILE A 96 -2.03 -1.88 0.59
N PRO A 97 -2.53 -0.74 0.08
CA PRO A 97 -1.84 0.00 -0.99
C PRO A 97 -0.71 0.90 -0.49
N CYS A 98 0.35 0.31 0.05
CA CYS A 98 1.52 1.06 0.50
C CYS A 98 2.22 1.81 -0.64
N HIS A 99 2.05 1.38 -1.89
CA HIS A 99 2.60 2.07 -3.06
C HIS A 99 1.95 3.44 -3.31
N ARG A 100 0.77 3.71 -2.73
CA ARG A 100 0.07 5.00 -2.86
C ARG A 100 0.56 6.04 -1.86
N VAL A 101 1.53 5.69 -1.00
CA VAL A 101 2.11 6.64 -0.05
C VAL A 101 3.44 7.14 -0.62
N VAL A 102 3.58 8.46 -0.68
CA VAL A 102 4.75 9.11 -1.28
C VAL A 102 5.32 10.16 -0.31
N GLY A 103 6.57 10.55 -0.54
CA GLY A 103 7.15 11.68 0.16
C GLY A 103 6.62 12.99 -0.39
N THR A 104 6.93 14.08 0.32
CA THR A 104 6.52 15.43 -0.05
C THR A 104 6.96 15.76 -1.49
N GLY A 105 6.05 16.39 -2.24
CA GLY A 105 6.33 16.82 -3.61
C GLY A 105 6.39 15.70 -4.64
N GLY A 106 5.95 14.48 -4.31
CA GLY A 106 5.96 13.36 -5.25
C GLY A 106 7.21 12.50 -5.19
N ASN A 107 7.93 12.56 -4.08
CA ASN A 107 9.13 11.75 -3.85
C ASN A 107 8.76 10.27 -3.71
N LEU A 108 9.22 9.44 -4.66
CA LEU A 108 9.02 7.99 -4.64
C LEU A 108 10.05 7.32 -3.73
N THR A 109 9.78 7.27 -2.46
CA THR A 109 10.67 6.70 -1.45
C THR A 109 9.95 5.69 -0.58
N GLY A 110 10.70 4.83 0.09
CA GLY A 110 10.20 4.02 1.19
C GLY A 110 9.38 2.80 0.83
N PHE A 111 9.50 2.25 -0.38
CA PHE A 111 8.76 1.05 -0.78
C PHE A 111 9.61 -0.21 -0.68
N GLY A 112 9.17 -1.19 0.12
CA GLY A 112 9.91 -2.44 0.34
C GLY A 112 10.09 -3.30 -0.90
N GLY A 113 9.17 -3.23 -1.86
CA GLY A 113 9.26 -3.94 -3.14
C GLY A 113 10.15 -3.25 -4.18
N GLY A 114 10.74 -2.10 -3.84
CA GLY A 114 11.60 -1.32 -4.73
C GLY A 114 10.86 -0.19 -5.44
N ILE A 115 11.59 0.90 -5.69
CA ILE A 115 11.05 2.12 -6.29
C ILE A 115 10.45 1.84 -7.68
N ARG A 116 11.09 0.97 -8.47
CA ARG A 116 10.60 0.65 -9.82
C ARG A 116 9.25 -0.07 -9.78
N THR A 117 9.06 -0.96 -8.81
CA THR A 117 7.77 -1.63 -8.60
C THR A 117 6.70 -0.62 -8.21
N LYS A 118 7.02 0.29 -7.29
CA LYS A 118 6.12 1.37 -6.88
C LYS A 118 5.69 2.23 -8.07
N GLU A 119 6.65 2.64 -8.87
CA GLU A 119 6.42 3.41 -10.09
C GLU A 119 5.48 2.67 -11.06
N ALA A 120 5.74 1.38 -11.28
CA ALA A 120 4.93 0.56 -12.17
C ALA A 120 3.48 0.42 -11.67
N LEU A 121 3.28 0.25 -10.37
CA LEU A 121 1.95 0.15 -9.78
C LEU A 121 1.16 1.46 -9.90
N LEU A 122 1.80 2.59 -9.64
CA LEU A 122 1.17 3.91 -9.79
C LEU A 122 0.79 4.16 -11.25
N LYS A 123 1.66 3.80 -12.18
CA LYS A 123 1.39 3.93 -13.61
C LYS A 123 0.22 3.04 -14.03
N LEU A 124 0.17 1.80 -13.53
CA LEU A 124 -0.92 0.87 -13.79
C LEU A 124 -2.27 1.44 -13.34
N GLU A 125 -2.28 2.17 -12.22
CA GLU A 125 -3.49 2.83 -11.70
C GLU A 125 -3.85 4.11 -12.45
N GLY A 126 -3.12 4.46 -13.51
CA GLY A 126 -3.44 5.62 -14.36
C GLY A 126 -2.89 6.95 -13.85
N MET A 127 -1.94 6.92 -12.92
CA MET A 127 -1.36 8.15 -12.40
C MET A 127 -0.46 8.84 -13.45
N ASP A 128 -0.49 10.17 -13.46
CA ASP A 128 0.46 10.96 -14.24
C ASP A 128 1.83 10.89 -13.58
N MET A 129 2.75 10.14 -14.20
CA MET A 129 4.08 9.90 -13.63
C MET A 129 4.98 11.14 -13.66
N GLY A 130 4.63 12.18 -14.42
CA GLY A 130 5.36 13.45 -14.43
C GLY A 130 5.33 14.20 -13.10
N ARG A 131 4.40 13.87 -12.20
CA ARG A 131 4.29 14.47 -10.87
C ARG A 131 5.21 13.82 -9.82
N PHE A 132 5.90 12.75 -10.18
CA PHE A 132 6.76 11.97 -9.27
C PHE A 132 8.22 12.05 -9.66
N TYR A 133 9.10 11.84 -8.68
CA TYR A 133 10.53 11.74 -8.95
C TYR A 133 11.17 10.70 -8.02
N ILE A 134 12.29 10.16 -8.50
CA ILE A 134 13.11 9.21 -7.72
C ILE A 134 14.23 9.99 -7.06
N PRO A 135 14.36 9.98 -5.72
CA PRO A 135 15.42 10.72 -5.04
C PRO A 135 16.79 10.15 -5.41
N LYS A 136 17.78 11.05 -5.59
CA LYS A 136 19.16 10.65 -5.93
C LYS A 136 19.92 10.06 -4.75
N LYS A 137 19.63 10.54 -3.54
CA LYS A 137 20.28 10.10 -2.30
C LYS A 137 19.29 10.13 -1.16
N GLY A 138 19.39 9.10 -0.30
CA GLY A 138 18.64 9.03 0.92
C GLY A 138 17.14 8.99 0.73
N THR A 139 16.44 8.95 1.83
CA THR A 139 14.98 9.00 1.88
C THR A 139 14.58 10.16 2.76
N ALA A 140 13.94 11.17 2.19
CA ALA A 140 13.27 12.21 2.95
C ALA A 140 11.79 11.84 3.04
N LEU A 141 11.31 11.60 4.24
CA LEU A 141 9.91 11.34 4.51
C LEU A 141 9.17 12.62 4.86
#